data_a38c9848df72ece6af4be7c6fb9beb3e
#
_entry.id   a38c9848df72ece6af4be7c6fb9beb3e
#
_cell.length_a   1.000
_cell.length_b   1.000
_cell.length_c   1.000
_cell.angle_alpha   90.00
_cell.angle_beta   90.00
_cell.angle_gamma   90.00
#
_symmetry.space_group_name_H-M   'P 1'
#
loop_
_entity.id
_entity.type
_entity.pdbx_description
1 polymer ?
#
loop_
_entity_poly.entity_id
_entity_poly.type
_entity_poly.pdbx_seq_one_letter_code
_entity_poly.pdbx_strand_id
1 'polypeptide(L)'
;MGTVGASQLMIMAQGWLIFELSGSPMDLGILGAAVSGPAIVVLFFGGILADRFDRRYLLMTTSLITAVLLLVQAFLDYSGVVEVWHVLVLGCVIGIVTGFEWPVRQAFFAKLITRDQMMSAVSLNSILWQGSRMILPALAGVLIAASGTALLFALGALGFVVMFLTLIGMQVERQVATTGSTIKQFAEGIRFIFNHRTFVVLIPLTWVWMFFGFSFNQLMPAFVESLGTDEIGFGALMSAVGLGSAVGTVLVSSIQQYRHLGFTMLAGLLFGAVALVGFGIAVFYGTTRFAFEAAVVFAFLVGVFGSVYLITSMTVLQIQVPDVLRGRVMGIHIISFYLMPLGGLFMGVIASVYDDSLAVIAGAFVVLGITVIAMISQRDIRRIDGRNLSESGPNSDELTESAKA
;
A
#
# COMPACT_ATOMS: atom_id res chain seq x y z
N MET A 1 -16.74 -3.94 0.44
CA MET A 1 -16.81 -2.56 -0.09
C MET A 1 -16.66 -1.52 1.01
N GLY A 2 -17.46 -1.55 2.07
CA GLY A 2 -17.36 -0.60 3.19
C GLY A 2 -16.01 -0.54 3.91
N THR A 3 -15.28 -1.66 4.01
CA THR A 3 -14.00 -1.72 4.71
C THR A 3 -12.84 -1.01 3.98
N VAL A 4 -12.87 -0.91 2.64
CA VAL A 4 -11.83 -0.16 1.91
C VAL A 4 -11.92 1.32 2.25
N GLY A 5 -13.14 1.88 2.23
CA GLY A 5 -13.38 3.25 2.65
C GLY A 5 -13.06 3.48 4.13
N ALA A 6 -13.52 2.57 4.99
CA ALA A 6 -13.24 2.61 6.42
C ALA A 6 -11.75 2.63 6.74
N SER A 7 -10.95 1.81 6.03
CA SER A 7 -9.50 1.79 6.21
C SER A 7 -8.83 3.10 5.76
N GLN A 8 -9.33 3.75 4.69
CA GLN A 8 -8.79 5.04 4.26
C GLN A 8 -9.09 6.14 5.31
N LEU A 9 -10.32 6.19 5.82
CA LEU A 9 -10.69 7.15 6.87
C LEU A 9 -9.86 6.93 8.15
N MET A 10 -9.66 5.68 8.55
CA MET A 10 -8.83 5.31 9.70
C MET A 10 -7.40 5.80 9.54
N ILE A 11 -6.75 5.51 8.40
CA ILE A 11 -5.36 5.91 8.14
C ILE A 11 -5.21 7.42 8.20
N MET A 12 -6.14 8.16 7.60
CA MET A 12 -6.11 9.61 7.60
C MET A 12 -6.34 10.21 8.99
N ALA A 13 -7.33 9.69 9.72
CA ALA A 13 -7.63 10.15 11.06
C ALA A 13 -6.47 9.87 12.04
N GLN A 14 -5.86 8.67 11.97
CA GLN A 14 -4.71 8.34 12.84
C GLN A 14 -3.49 9.21 12.52
N GLY A 15 -3.18 9.41 11.24
CA GLY A 15 -2.05 10.24 10.82
C GLY A 15 -2.23 11.70 11.24
N TRP A 16 -3.44 12.26 11.05
CA TRP A 16 -3.73 13.63 11.46
C TRP A 16 -3.72 13.78 12.99
N LEU A 17 -4.45 12.92 13.72
CA LEU A 17 -4.57 12.99 15.17
C LEU A 17 -3.21 12.90 15.89
N ILE A 18 -2.34 11.95 15.49
CA ILE A 18 -1.05 11.82 16.17
C ILE A 18 -0.17 13.05 15.94
N PHE A 19 -0.26 13.65 14.74
CA PHE A 19 0.48 14.86 14.43
C PHE A 19 -0.09 16.07 15.16
N GLU A 20 -1.40 16.22 15.24
CA GLU A 20 -2.08 17.27 16.01
C GLU A 20 -1.71 17.21 17.51
N LEU A 21 -1.58 16.00 18.07
CA LEU A 21 -1.22 15.81 19.47
C LEU A 21 0.27 16.07 19.77
N SER A 22 1.17 15.78 18.82
CA SER A 22 2.61 15.79 19.10
C SER A 22 3.39 16.89 18.37
N GLY A 23 2.89 17.39 17.24
CA GLY A 23 3.63 18.28 16.34
C GLY A 23 4.93 17.64 15.79
N SER A 24 5.03 16.31 15.83
CA SER A 24 6.29 15.60 15.56
C SER A 24 6.23 14.71 14.33
N PRO A 25 7.02 14.98 13.28
CA PRO A 25 7.16 14.06 12.15
C PRO A 25 7.69 12.67 12.56
N MET A 26 8.45 12.60 13.65
CA MET A 26 8.95 11.33 14.18
C MET A 26 7.81 10.45 14.69
N ASP A 27 6.78 11.01 15.34
CA ASP A 27 5.66 10.25 15.87
C ASP A 27 4.77 9.70 14.75
N LEU A 28 4.66 10.39 13.61
CA LEU A 28 4.06 9.84 12.39
C LEU A 28 4.82 8.60 11.92
N GLY A 29 6.14 8.65 11.93
CA GLY A 29 6.99 7.51 11.59
C GLY A 29 6.84 6.35 12.59
N ILE A 30 6.81 6.64 13.89
CA ILE A 30 6.61 5.65 14.96
C ILE A 30 5.23 4.99 14.81
N LEU A 31 4.17 5.76 14.51
CA LEU A 31 2.84 5.20 14.22
C LEU A 31 2.89 4.23 13.04
N GLY A 32 3.54 4.62 11.95
CA GLY A 32 3.74 3.76 10.80
C GLY A 32 4.44 2.44 11.16
N ALA A 33 5.50 2.50 11.95
CA ALA A 33 6.22 1.33 12.42
C ALA A 33 5.39 0.49 13.41
N ALA A 34 4.63 1.13 14.31
CA ALA A 34 3.76 0.46 15.26
C ALA A 34 2.64 -0.34 14.57
N VAL A 35 2.11 0.17 13.46
CA VAL A 35 1.10 -0.54 12.65
C VAL A 35 1.74 -1.62 11.80
N SER A 36 2.80 -1.30 11.04
CA SER A 36 3.37 -2.21 10.04
C SER A 36 4.28 -3.28 10.62
N GLY A 37 5.03 -2.99 11.69
CA GLY A 37 5.94 -3.95 12.30
C GLY A 37 5.23 -5.24 12.76
N PRO A 38 4.23 -5.16 13.64
CA PRO A 38 3.43 -6.31 14.03
C PRO A 38 2.69 -6.95 12.84
N ALA A 39 2.18 -6.15 11.89
CA ALA A 39 1.49 -6.67 10.71
C ALA A 39 2.39 -7.57 9.86
N ILE A 40 3.67 -7.19 9.65
CA ILE A 40 4.66 -8.01 8.93
C ILE A 40 4.87 -9.35 9.66
N VAL A 41 5.10 -9.31 10.97
CA VAL A 41 5.29 -10.53 11.77
C VAL A 41 4.08 -11.45 11.64
N VAL A 42 2.89 -10.89 11.80
CA VAL A 42 1.64 -11.64 11.70
C VAL A 42 1.39 -12.16 10.29
N LEU A 43 1.77 -11.44 9.24
CA LEU A 43 1.61 -11.89 7.85
C LEU A 43 2.31 -13.24 7.61
N PHE A 44 3.51 -13.45 8.20
CA PHE A 44 4.22 -14.73 8.10
C PHE A 44 3.46 -15.87 8.77
N PHE A 45 2.79 -15.62 9.91
CA PHE A 45 2.01 -16.62 10.64
C PHE A 45 0.55 -16.69 10.19
N GLY A 46 0.04 -15.62 9.60
CA GLY A 46 -1.36 -15.47 9.19
C GLY A 46 -1.82 -16.50 8.17
N GLY A 47 -0.94 -16.91 7.24
CA GLY A 47 -1.21 -17.97 6.29
C GLY A 47 -1.51 -19.31 6.98
N ILE A 48 -0.73 -19.67 8.03
CA ILE A 48 -0.93 -20.90 8.82
C ILE A 48 -2.27 -20.85 9.56
N LEU A 49 -2.62 -19.69 10.09
CA LEU A 49 -3.87 -19.51 10.84
C LEU A 49 -5.08 -19.48 9.90
N ALA A 50 -4.96 -18.83 8.74
CA ALA A 50 -6.00 -18.79 7.70
C ALA A 50 -6.37 -20.18 7.15
N ASP A 51 -5.40 -21.12 7.16
CA ASP A 51 -5.64 -22.52 6.74
C ASP A 51 -6.31 -23.37 7.83
N ARG A 52 -6.20 -22.99 9.11
CA ARG A 52 -6.76 -23.74 10.26
C ARG A 52 -8.16 -23.28 10.64
N PHE A 53 -8.48 -22.01 10.44
CA PHE A 53 -9.76 -21.43 10.84
C PHE A 53 -10.65 -21.16 9.63
N ASP A 54 -11.94 -21.16 9.85
CA ASP A 54 -12.91 -20.72 8.86
C ASP A 54 -12.69 -19.24 8.53
N ARG A 55 -12.40 -18.95 7.27
CA ARG A 55 -12.08 -17.60 6.78
C ARG A 55 -13.19 -16.58 7.07
N ARG A 56 -14.44 -17.01 7.04
CA ARG A 56 -15.59 -16.15 7.36
C ARG A 56 -15.54 -15.73 8.83
N TYR A 57 -15.36 -16.67 9.77
CA TYR A 57 -15.26 -16.35 11.18
C TYR A 57 -14.04 -15.47 11.48
N LEU A 58 -12.93 -15.73 10.81
CA LEU A 58 -11.72 -14.92 10.95
C LEU A 58 -11.99 -13.46 10.52
N LEU A 59 -12.63 -13.24 9.36
CA LEU A 59 -12.99 -11.91 8.88
C LEU A 59 -14.03 -11.23 9.77
N MET A 60 -15.00 -11.99 10.32
CA MET A 60 -15.94 -11.46 11.28
C MET A 60 -15.25 -10.97 12.55
N THR A 61 -14.36 -11.80 13.11
CA THR A 61 -13.63 -11.45 14.35
C THR A 61 -12.72 -10.25 14.13
N THR A 62 -11.93 -10.23 13.04
CA THR A 62 -11.05 -9.09 12.73
C THR A 62 -11.84 -7.81 12.49
N SER A 63 -12.95 -7.87 11.76
CA SER A 63 -13.81 -6.70 11.53
C SER A 63 -14.43 -6.17 12.83
N LEU A 64 -14.90 -7.06 13.72
CA LEU A 64 -15.45 -6.66 14.99
C LEU A 64 -14.40 -6.03 15.91
N ILE A 65 -13.20 -6.64 16.00
CA ILE A 65 -12.11 -6.09 16.81
C ILE A 65 -11.71 -4.70 16.28
N THR A 66 -11.52 -4.55 14.96
CA THR A 66 -11.17 -3.26 14.37
C THR A 66 -12.26 -2.22 14.63
N ALA A 67 -13.55 -2.58 14.50
CA ALA A 67 -14.65 -1.67 14.82
C ALA A 67 -14.61 -1.20 16.28
N VAL A 68 -14.39 -2.11 17.23
CA VAL A 68 -14.28 -1.77 18.66
C VAL A 68 -13.09 -0.86 18.91
N LEU A 69 -11.91 -1.15 18.34
CA LEU A 69 -10.70 -0.33 18.49
C LEU A 69 -10.92 1.09 17.95
N LEU A 70 -11.59 1.22 16.80
CA LEU A 70 -11.93 2.53 16.23
C LEU A 70 -12.97 3.28 17.08
N LEU A 71 -13.95 2.60 17.67
CA LEU A 71 -14.89 3.24 18.60
C LEU A 71 -14.19 3.70 19.88
N VAL A 72 -13.25 2.91 20.40
CA VAL A 72 -12.42 3.33 21.54
C VAL A 72 -11.61 4.57 21.17
N GLN A 73 -10.99 4.59 19.99
CA GLN A 73 -10.23 5.73 19.53
C GLN A 73 -11.11 6.98 19.33
N ALA A 74 -12.30 6.80 18.73
CA ALA A 74 -13.29 7.87 18.59
C ALA A 74 -13.75 8.44 19.95
N PHE A 75 -13.97 7.58 20.94
CA PHE A 75 -14.36 7.99 22.27
C PHE A 75 -13.25 8.75 23.01
N LEU A 76 -12.01 8.25 22.96
CA LEU A 76 -10.87 8.91 23.58
C LEU A 76 -10.62 10.29 22.97
N ASP A 77 -10.73 10.40 21.65
CA ASP A 77 -10.56 11.64 20.93
C ASP A 77 -11.68 12.64 21.24
N TYR A 78 -12.94 12.20 21.12
CA TYR A 78 -14.11 13.03 21.43
C TYR A 78 -14.13 13.54 22.88
N SER A 79 -13.66 12.73 23.84
CA SER A 79 -13.60 13.12 25.25
C SER A 79 -12.41 14.01 25.59
N GLY A 80 -11.49 14.26 24.65
CA GLY A 80 -10.30 15.10 24.85
C GLY A 80 -9.25 14.50 25.78
N VAL A 81 -9.32 13.19 26.08
CA VAL A 81 -8.34 12.48 26.94
C VAL A 81 -7.33 11.66 26.13
N VAL A 82 -7.40 11.76 24.81
CA VAL A 82 -6.48 11.04 23.92
C VAL A 82 -5.05 11.59 24.09
N GLU A 83 -4.08 10.67 24.11
CA GLU A 83 -2.65 10.97 24.16
C GLU A 83 -1.94 10.16 23.07
N VAL A 84 -0.73 10.57 22.69
CA VAL A 84 0.08 9.93 21.65
C VAL A 84 0.21 8.42 21.86
N TRP A 85 0.47 7.96 23.08
CA TRP A 85 0.62 6.54 23.37
C TRP A 85 -0.67 5.73 23.15
N HIS A 86 -1.87 6.32 23.36
CA HIS A 86 -3.14 5.67 23.04
C HIS A 86 -3.21 5.35 21.54
N VAL A 87 -2.87 6.33 20.69
CA VAL A 87 -2.90 6.17 19.23
C VAL A 87 -1.89 5.10 18.79
N LEU A 88 -0.69 5.09 19.38
CA LEU A 88 0.37 4.11 19.07
C LEU A 88 -0.03 2.68 19.47
N VAL A 89 -0.58 2.51 20.68
CA VAL A 89 -1.00 1.18 21.17
C VAL A 89 -2.18 0.64 20.34
N LEU A 90 -3.20 1.48 20.11
CA LEU A 90 -4.34 1.09 19.28
C LEU A 90 -3.89 0.80 17.83
N GLY A 91 -2.98 1.61 17.28
CA GLY A 91 -2.36 1.38 15.97
C GLY A 91 -1.61 0.05 15.91
N CYS A 92 -0.85 -0.31 16.94
CA CYS A 92 -0.15 -1.58 17.04
C CYS A 92 -1.13 -2.77 17.01
N VAL A 93 -2.21 -2.71 17.79
CA VAL A 93 -3.24 -3.76 17.83
C VAL A 93 -3.97 -3.86 16.48
N ILE A 94 -4.30 -2.72 15.86
CA ILE A 94 -4.89 -2.68 14.51
C ILE A 94 -3.91 -3.31 13.50
N GLY A 95 -2.61 -3.05 13.61
CA GLY A 95 -1.58 -3.67 12.78
C GLY A 95 -1.58 -5.19 12.88
N ILE A 96 -1.67 -5.74 14.09
CA ILE A 96 -1.80 -7.19 14.30
C ILE A 96 -3.05 -7.73 13.58
N VAL A 97 -4.19 -7.08 13.75
CA VAL A 97 -5.48 -7.51 13.18
C VAL A 97 -5.46 -7.46 11.65
N THR A 98 -4.95 -6.35 11.08
CA THR A 98 -4.88 -6.15 9.62
C THR A 98 -3.88 -7.07 8.94
N GLY A 99 -2.81 -7.48 9.64
CA GLY A 99 -1.85 -8.48 9.14
C GLY A 99 -2.51 -9.83 8.85
N PHE A 100 -3.53 -10.23 9.63
CA PHE A 100 -4.34 -11.41 9.34
C PHE A 100 -5.40 -11.14 8.27
N GLU A 101 -6.01 -9.98 8.29
CA GLU A 101 -7.21 -9.69 7.48
C GLU A 101 -6.91 -9.73 5.99
N TRP A 102 -5.81 -9.16 5.53
CA TRP A 102 -5.52 -9.01 4.11
C TRP A 102 -5.44 -10.34 3.34
N PRO A 103 -4.61 -11.33 3.74
CA PRO A 103 -4.54 -12.61 3.03
C PRO A 103 -5.85 -13.40 3.10
N VAL A 104 -6.56 -13.34 4.25
CA VAL A 104 -7.85 -14.01 4.43
C VAL A 104 -8.91 -13.42 3.51
N ARG A 105 -8.96 -12.09 3.40
CA ARG A 105 -9.88 -11.37 2.51
C ARG A 105 -9.67 -11.72 1.05
N GLN A 106 -8.41 -11.75 0.59
CA GLN A 106 -8.10 -12.11 -0.79
C GLN A 106 -8.52 -13.55 -1.12
N ALA A 107 -8.24 -14.46 -0.20
CA ALA A 107 -8.62 -15.86 -0.37
C ALA A 107 -10.15 -16.09 -0.27
N PHE A 108 -10.86 -15.30 0.52
CA PHE A 108 -12.33 -15.33 0.62
C PHE A 108 -12.98 -14.74 -0.61
N PHE A 109 -12.48 -13.60 -1.11
CA PHE A 109 -12.98 -12.95 -2.32
C PHE A 109 -12.92 -13.87 -3.55
N ALA A 110 -11.80 -14.57 -3.75
CA ALA A 110 -11.64 -15.50 -4.87
C ALA A 110 -12.65 -16.66 -4.87
N LYS A 111 -13.27 -16.98 -3.73
CA LYS A 111 -14.26 -18.06 -3.60
C LYS A 111 -15.70 -17.62 -3.81
N LEU A 112 -15.99 -16.36 -3.57
CA LEU A 112 -17.32 -15.82 -3.74
C LEU A 112 -17.70 -15.62 -5.21
N ILE A 113 -16.70 -15.72 -6.12
CA ILE A 113 -16.84 -15.30 -7.50
C ILE A 113 -16.66 -16.51 -8.41
N THR A 114 -17.62 -16.72 -9.30
CA THR A 114 -17.52 -17.73 -10.35
C THR A 114 -16.54 -17.25 -11.45
N ARG A 115 -16.02 -18.19 -12.25
CA ARG A 115 -15.02 -17.85 -13.30
C ARG A 115 -15.53 -16.84 -14.32
N ASP A 116 -16.80 -16.90 -14.66
CA ASP A 116 -17.49 -15.98 -15.58
C ASP A 116 -17.64 -14.56 -15.01
N GLN A 117 -17.77 -14.43 -13.70
CA GLN A 117 -17.90 -13.14 -12.99
C GLN A 117 -16.56 -12.52 -12.59
N MET A 118 -15.45 -13.26 -12.70
CA MET A 118 -14.13 -12.86 -12.17
C MET A 118 -13.69 -11.50 -12.74
N MET A 119 -13.82 -11.29 -14.06
CA MET A 119 -13.41 -10.04 -14.71
C MET A 119 -14.20 -8.84 -14.16
N SER A 120 -15.51 -8.95 -14.06
CA SER A 120 -16.38 -7.89 -13.53
C SER A 120 -16.09 -7.59 -12.06
N ALA A 121 -15.85 -8.61 -11.25
CA ALA A 121 -15.57 -8.48 -9.84
C ALA A 121 -14.19 -7.82 -9.57
N VAL A 122 -13.17 -8.20 -10.34
CA VAL A 122 -11.83 -7.57 -10.26
C VAL A 122 -11.91 -6.11 -10.70
N SER A 123 -12.64 -5.81 -11.77
CA SER A 123 -12.84 -4.43 -12.25
C SER A 123 -13.55 -3.57 -11.21
N LEU A 124 -14.64 -4.08 -10.61
CA LEU A 124 -15.38 -3.38 -9.56
C LEU A 124 -14.51 -3.15 -8.32
N ASN A 125 -13.74 -4.16 -7.91
CA ASN A 125 -12.81 -4.01 -6.79
C ASN A 125 -11.75 -2.93 -7.06
N SER A 126 -11.21 -2.87 -8.28
CA SER A 126 -10.25 -1.85 -8.69
C SER A 126 -10.85 -0.44 -8.69
N ILE A 127 -12.07 -0.27 -9.20
CA ILE A 127 -12.80 1.00 -9.17
C ILE A 127 -13.01 1.47 -7.72
N LEU A 128 -13.39 0.55 -6.82
CA LEU A 128 -13.62 0.87 -5.42
C LEU A 128 -12.32 1.31 -4.71
N TRP A 129 -11.21 0.60 -4.94
CA TRP A 129 -9.92 0.97 -4.37
C TRP A 129 -9.43 2.33 -4.88
N GLN A 130 -9.45 2.54 -6.19
CA GLN A 130 -8.98 3.79 -6.79
C GLN A 130 -9.92 4.95 -6.47
N GLY A 131 -11.23 4.74 -6.56
CA GLY A 131 -12.23 5.75 -6.20
C GLY A 131 -12.16 6.15 -4.72
N SER A 132 -11.96 5.18 -3.82
CA SER A 132 -11.80 5.48 -2.38
C SER A 132 -10.54 6.30 -2.12
N ARG A 133 -9.42 5.98 -2.76
CA ARG A 133 -8.16 6.74 -2.61
C ARG A 133 -8.21 8.15 -3.22
N MET A 134 -9.06 8.35 -4.20
CA MET A 134 -9.25 9.64 -4.86
C MET A 134 -10.19 10.56 -4.08
N ILE A 135 -11.34 10.02 -3.64
CA ILE A 135 -12.45 10.83 -3.11
C ILE A 135 -12.38 10.97 -1.58
N LEU A 136 -12.10 9.87 -0.88
CA LEU A 136 -12.20 9.86 0.58
C LEU A 136 -11.19 10.77 1.28
N PRO A 137 -9.95 10.98 0.80
CA PRO A 137 -9.07 11.94 1.44
C PRO A 137 -9.61 13.38 1.41
N ALA A 138 -10.17 13.83 0.30
CA ALA A 138 -10.77 15.16 0.23
C ALA A 138 -11.96 15.28 1.22
N LEU A 139 -12.82 14.27 1.25
CA LEU A 139 -13.92 14.24 2.22
C LEU A 139 -13.42 14.19 3.67
N ALA A 140 -12.35 13.41 3.92
CA ALA A 140 -11.77 13.31 5.25
C ALA A 140 -11.19 14.66 5.71
N GLY A 141 -10.46 15.38 4.86
CA GLY A 141 -9.97 16.72 5.20
C GLY A 141 -11.09 17.68 5.57
N VAL A 142 -12.17 17.73 4.78
CA VAL A 142 -13.35 18.56 5.10
C VAL A 142 -14.02 18.11 6.40
N LEU A 143 -14.15 16.81 6.65
CA LEU A 143 -14.77 16.29 7.87
C LEU A 143 -13.91 16.56 9.10
N ILE A 144 -12.57 16.44 8.99
CA ILE A 144 -11.65 16.79 10.09
C ILE A 144 -11.80 18.28 10.43
N ALA A 145 -11.74 19.16 9.43
CA ALA A 145 -11.91 20.59 9.62
C ALA A 145 -13.26 20.96 10.27
N ALA A 146 -14.34 20.24 9.95
CA ALA A 146 -15.68 20.53 10.45
C ALA A 146 -15.99 19.91 11.82
N SER A 147 -15.41 18.74 12.16
CA SER A 147 -15.88 17.93 13.29
C SER A 147 -14.75 17.17 14.02
N GLY A 148 -13.48 17.40 13.63
CA GLY A 148 -12.34 16.67 14.18
C GLY A 148 -12.23 15.24 13.69
N THR A 149 -11.22 14.54 14.20
CA THR A 149 -10.86 13.17 13.80
C THR A 149 -11.79 12.10 14.38
N ALA A 150 -12.45 12.37 15.51
CA ALA A 150 -13.37 11.43 16.18
C ALA A 150 -14.50 10.94 15.26
N LEU A 151 -15.06 11.81 14.42
CA LEU A 151 -16.09 11.45 13.46
C LEU A 151 -15.57 10.44 12.42
N LEU A 152 -14.34 10.61 11.95
CA LEU A 152 -13.75 9.69 10.97
C LEU A 152 -13.53 8.30 11.56
N PHE A 153 -13.09 8.21 12.81
CA PHE A 153 -13.00 6.93 13.52
C PHE A 153 -14.36 6.27 13.67
N ALA A 154 -15.40 7.03 14.02
CA ALA A 154 -16.77 6.51 14.13
C ALA A 154 -17.31 6.01 12.78
N LEU A 155 -17.10 6.76 11.69
CA LEU A 155 -17.47 6.35 10.34
C LEU A 155 -16.67 5.12 9.86
N GLY A 156 -15.38 5.06 10.20
CA GLY A 156 -14.54 3.89 9.98
C GLY A 156 -15.08 2.67 10.71
N ALA A 157 -15.41 2.81 11.99
CA ALA A 157 -16.01 1.74 12.78
C ALA A 157 -17.32 1.24 12.16
N LEU A 158 -18.20 2.15 11.72
CA LEU A 158 -19.45 1.80 11.02
C LEU A 158 -19.18 0.93 9.78
N GLY A 159 -18.17 1.25 8.97
CA GLY A 159 -17.81 0.46 7.81
C GLY A 159 -17.38 -0.97 8.16
N PHE A 160 -16.65 -1.17 9.26
CA PHE A 160 -16.29 -2.50 9.77
C PHE A 160 -17.48 -3.24 10.39
N VAL A 161 -18.39 -2.54 11.08
CA VAL A 161 -19.65 -3.12 11.58
C VAL A 161 -20.53 -3.60 10.42
N VAL A 162 -20.65 -2.82 9.35
CA VAL A 162 -21.38 -3.22 8.13
C VAL A 162 -20.78 -4.48 7.52
N MET A 163 -19.45 -4.57 7.47
CA MET A 163 -18.76 -5.79 6.99
C MET A 163 -19.08 -6.99 7.89
N PHE A 164 -19.01 -6.83 9.20
CA PHE A 164 -19.34 -7.88 10.17
C PHE A 164 -20.79 -8.39 9.98
N LEU A 165 -21.76 -7.48 9.89
CA LEU A 165 -23.18 -7.82 9.68
C LEU A 165 -23.40 -8.51 8.32
N THR A 166 -22.73 -8.04 7.28
CA THR A 166 -22.81 -8.66 5.95
C THR A 166 -22.31 -10.11 5.99
N LEU A 167 -21.20 -10.36 6.69
CA LEU A 167 -20.65 -11.71 6.84
C LEU A 167 -21.57 -12.63 7.65
N ILE A 168 -22.34 -12.12 8.61
CA ILE A 168 -23.35 -12.91 9.34
C ILE A 168 -24.43 -13.44 8.38
N GLY A 169 -24.84 -12.64 7.41
CA GLY A 169 -25.86 -13.04 6.43
C GLY A 169 -25.37 -13.99 5.33
N MET A 170 -24.04 -14.17 5.16
CA MET A 170 -23.48 -15.00 4.10
C MET A 170 -23.40 -16.48 4.51
N GLN A 171 -23.98 -17.37 3.70
CA GLN A 171 -23.77 -18.81 3.81
C GLN A 171 -22.64 -19.22 2.88
N VAL A 172 -21.50 -19.59 3.45
CA VAL A 172 -20.32 -20.07 2.69
C VAL A 172 -19.95 -21.46 3.20
N GLU A 173 -19.71 -22.38 2.28
CA GLU A 173 -19.30 -23.74 2.63
C GLU A 173 -17.99 -23.75 3.44
N ARG A 174 -18.02 -24.52 4.51
CA ARG A 174 -16.87 -24.68 5.42
C ARG A 174 -15.69 -25.30 4.68
N GLN A 175 -14.52 -24.67 4.75
CA GLN A 175 -13.32 -25.21 4.15
C GLN A 175 -12.64 -26.25 5.01
N VAL A 176 -12.22 -27.33 4.36
CA VAL A 176 -11.28 -28.27 4.93
C VAL A 176 -9.87 -27.69 4.80
N ALA A 177 -9.12 -27.66 5.89
CA ALA A 177 -7.75 -27.19 5.93
C ALA A 177 -6.87 -27.94 4.91
N THR A 178 -6.13 -27.21 4.09
CA THR A 178 -5.12 -27.81 3.20
C THR A 178 -3.88 -28.14 4.02
N THR A 179 -3.51 -29.42 4.06
CA THR A 179 -2.30 -29.90 4.72
C THR A 179 -1.05 -29.57 3.89
N GLY A 180 -0.34 -28.50 4.25
CA GLY A 180 0.95 -28.15 3.64
C GLY A 180 1.78 -27.27 4.60
N SER A 181 3.10 -27.48 4.65
CA SER A 181 3.99 -26.64 5.47
C SER A 181 4.17 -25.27 4.79
N THR A 182 3.53 -24.24 5.34
CA THR A 182 3.60 -22.86 4.85
C THR A 182 5.04 -22.34 4.79
N ILE A 183 5.90 -22.75 5.74
CA ILE A 183 7.32 -22.38 5.77
C ILE A 183 8.06 -22.95 4.56
N LYS A 184 7.78 -24.21 4.19
CA LYS A 184 8.39 -24.84 3.01
C LYS A 184 7.94 -24.12 1.73
N GLN A 185 6.66 -23.79 1.63
CA GLN A 185 6.11 -23.05 0.48
C GLN A 185 6.72 -21.64 0.35
N PHE A 186 6.93 -20.96 1.48
CA PHE A 186 7.59 -19.65 1.50
C PHE A 186 9.07 -19.77 1.07
N ALA A 187 9.80 -20.76 1.57
CA ALA A 187 11.18 -21.03 1.19
C ALA A 187 11.32 -21.35 -0.32
N GLU A 188 10.37 -22.10 -0.88
CA GLU A 188 10.33 -22.36 -2.33
C GLU A 188 10.10 -21.09 -3.15
N GLY A 189 9.23 -20.19 -2.69
CA GLY A 189 9.03 -18.86 -3.30
C GLY A 189 10.32 -18.03 -3.28
N ILE A 190 11.01 -17.98 -2.14
CA ILE A 190 12.31 -17.29 -2.01
C ILE A 190 13.35 -17.91 -2.94
N ARG A 191 13.48 -19.23 -2.94
CA ARG A 191 14.44 -19.94 -3.82
C ARG A 191 14.17 -19.61 -5.30
N PHE A 192 12.91 -19.58 -5.71
CA PHE A 192 12.54 -19.20 -7.08
C PHE A 192 12.97 -17.77 -7.41
N ILE A 193 12.72 -16.81 -6.50
CA ILE A 193 13.12 -15.40 -6.68
C ILE A 193 14.63 -15.30 -6.89
N PHE A 194 15.43 -15.93 -6.03
CA PHE A 194 16.90 -15.86 -6.13
C PHE A 194 17.47 -16.54 -7.37
N ASN A 195 16.77 -17.53 -7.93
CA ASN A 195 17.21 -18.23 -9.14
C ASN A 195 16.87 -17.47 -10.43
N HIS A 196 16.05 -16.41 -10.36
CA HIS A 196 15.62 -15.69 -11.55
C HIS A 196 16.01 -14.20 -11.47
N ARG A 197 16.92 -13.77 -12.32
CA ARG A 197 17.49 -12.42 -12.32
C ARG A 197 16.46 -11.30 -12.35
N THR A 198 15.36 -11.48 -13.08
CA THR A 198 14.26 -10.48 -13.14
C THR A 198 13.68 -10.22 -11.76
N PHE A 199 13.41 -11.27 -10.98
CA PHE A 199 12.79 -11.14 -9.66
C PHE A 199 13.75 -10.58 -8.61
N VAL A 200 15.03 -10.98 -8.68
CA VAL A 200 16.10 -10.44 -7.81
C VAL A 200 16.27 -8.93 -7.98
N VAL A 201 15.91 -8.37 -9.13
CA VAL A 201 15.98 -6.92 -9.35
C VAL A 201 14.64 -6.22 -9.10
N LEU A 202 13.51 -6.78 -9.59
CA LEU A 202 12.21 -6.11 -9.51
C LEU A 202 11.68 -6.02 -8.08
N ILE A 203 11.83 -7.07 -7.28
CA ILE A 203 11.33 -7.05 -5.89
C ILE A 203 12.07 -6.02 -5.04
N PRO A 204 13.43 -5.98 -5.01
CA PRO A 204 14.15 -4.92 -4.32
C PRO A 204 13.88 -3.51 -4.85
N LEU A 205 13.69 -3.32 -6.17
CA LEU A 205 13.28 -2.02 -6.72
C LEU A 205 11.93 -1.58 -6.16
N THR A 206 10.97 -2.52 -6.03
CA THR A 206 9.68 -2.21 -5.42
C THR A 206 9.84 -1.88 -3.93
N TRP A 207 10.72 -2.58 -3.22
CA TRP A 207 11.03 -2.27 -1.81
C TRP A 207 11.64 -0.87 -1.66
N VAL A 208 12.58 -0.51 -2.53
CA VAL A 208 13.17 0.84 -2.56
C VAL A 208 12.11 1.91 -2.83
N TRP A 209 11.22 1.68 -3.81
CA TRP A 209 10.13 2.60 -4.10
C TRP A 209 9.16 2.75 -2.93
N MET A 210 8.76 1.65 -2.30
CA MET A 210 7.85 1.67 -1.17
C MET A 210 8.48 2.33 0.06
N PHE A 211 9.75 1.99 0.36
CA PHE A 211 10.44 2.46 1.55
C PHE A 211 10.91 3.92 1.43
N PHE A 212 11.47 4.32 0.30
CA PHE A 212 12.05 5.65 0.11
C PHE A 212 11.18 6.58 -0.74
N GLY A 213 10.35 6.04 -1.63
CA GLY A 213 9.53 6.83 -2.54
C GLY A 213 8.11 7.06 -2.00
N PHE A 214 7.38 5.99 -1.71
CA PHE A 214 5.96 6.10 -1.38
C PHE A 214 5.68 6.40 0.09
N SER A 215 6.69 6.26 0.96
CA SER A 215 6.60 6.53 2.41
C SER A 215 6.36 8.01 2.75
N PHE A 216 6.57 8.95 1.81
CA PHE A 216 6.24 10.36 2.03
C PHE A 216 4.76 10.58 2.41
N ASN A 217 3.87 9.68 1.98
CA ASN A 217 2.45 9.73 2.37
C ASN A 217 2.26 9.63 3.89
N GLN A 218 3.19 9.00 4.62
CA GLN A 218 3.11 8.87 6.07
C GLN A 218 3.34 10.21 6.78
N LEU A 219 4.18 11.08 6.20
CA LEU A 219 4.52 12.38 6.75
C LEU A 219 3.65 13.51 6.19
N MET A 220 2.58 13.20 5.47
CA MET A 220 1.75 14.20 4.81
C MET A 220 1.22 15.30 5.77
N PRO A 221 0.79 14.98 7.03
CA PRO A 221 0.41 16.03 7.98
C PRO A 221 1.52 17.04 8.27
N ALA A 222 2.78 16.59 8.41
CA ALA A 222 3.92 17.48 8.63
C ALA A 222 4.18 18.40 7.43
N PHE A 223 4.07 17.87 6.20
CA PHE A 223 4.21 18.69 4.98
C PHE A 223 3.10 19.74 4.86
N VAL A 224 1.89 19.42 5.31
CA VAL A 224 0.77 20.38 5.34
C VAL A 224 1.09 21.56 6.26
N GLU A 225 1.64 21.31 7.44
CA GLU A 225 2.10 22.37 8.35
C GLU A 225 3.23 23.18 7.72
N SER A 226 4.25 22.54 7.14
CA SER A 226 5.36 23.19 6.45
C SER A 226 4.90 24.07 5.27
N LEU A 227 3.82 23.68 4.58
CA LEU A 227 3.19 24.44 3.49
C LEU A 227 2.22 25.53 3.98
N GLY A 228 2.00 25.65 5.30
CA GLY A 228 1.14 26.66 5.90
C GLY A 228 -0.34 26.47 5.54
N THR A 229 -0.80 25.22 5.40
CA THR A 229 -2.20 24.90 5.08
C THR A 229 -2.80 24.03 6.20
N ASP A 230 -4.06 23.66 6.07
CA ASP A 230 -4.91 23.04 7.07
C ASP A 230 -5.33 21.60 6.69
N GLU A 231 -6.33 21.07 7.38
CA GLU A 231 -6.92 19.76 7.17
C GLU A 231 -7.46 19.59 5.74
N ILE A 232 -7.96 20.68 5.16
CA ILE A 232 -8.45 20.68 3.76
C ILE A 232 -7.28 20.50 2.81
N GLY A 233 -6.15 21.18 3.09
CA GLY A 233 -4.90 21.00 2.36
C GLY A 233 -4.36 19.56 2.47
N PHE A 234 -4.46 18.94 3.64
CA PHE A 234 -4.13 17.53 3.84
C PHE A 234 -4.97 16.62 2.93
N GLY A 235 -6.29 16.83 2.95
CA GLY A 235 -7.21 16.10 2.08
C GLY A 235 -6.90 16.30 0.60
N ALA A 236 -6.56 17.53 0.20
CA ALA A 236 -6.25 17.87 -1.19
C ALA A 236 -4.96 17.19 -1.68
N LEU A 237 -3.87 17.22 -0.90
CA LEU A 237 -2.62 16.54 -1.24
C LEU A 237 -2.79 15.03 -1.36
N MET A 238 -3.44 14.40 -0.40
CA MET A 238 -3.71 12.97 -0.43
C MET A 238 -4.63 12.57 -1.60
N SER A 239 -5.63 13.39 -1.92
CA SER A 239 -6.50 13.18 -3.08
C SER A 239 -5.76 13.38 -4.40
N ALA A 240 -4.80 14.32 -4.46
CA ALA A 240 -3.97 14.51 -5.64
C ALA A 240 -3.14 13.26 -5.95
N VAL A 241 -2.53 12.62 -4.92
CA VAL A 241 -1.84 11.33 -5.07
C VAL A 241 -2.81 10.24 -5.57
N GLY A 242 -4.01 10.17 -4.98
CA GLY A 242 -5.06 9.21 -5.36
C GLY A 242 -5.53 9.38 -6.79
N LEU A 243 -5.83 10.63 -7.20
CA LEU A 243 -6.24 10.98 -8.56
C LEU A 243 -5.12 10.66 -9.56
N GLY A 244 -3.88 11.03 -9.23
CA GLY A 244 -2.71 10.68 -10.03
C GLY A 244 -2.58 9.17 -10.21
N SER A 245 -2.78 8.40 -9.15
CA SER A 245 -2.75 6.93 -9.21
C SER A 245 -3.84 6.37 -10.13
N ALA A 246 -5.04 6.94 -10.11
CA ALA A 246 -6.13 6.54 -11.01
C ALA A 246 -5.78 6.84 -12.48
N VAL A 247 -5.26 8.05 -12.77
CA VAL A 247 -4.81 8.43 -14.11
C VAL A 247 -3.67 7.52 -14.58
N GLY A 248 -2.67 7.26 -13.74
CA GLY A 248 -1.57 6.35 -14.05
C GLY A 248 -2.04 4.94 -14.38
N THR A 249 -3.06 4.45 -13.67
CA THR A 249 -3.70 3.14 -13.94
C THR A 249 -4.34 3.11 -15.33
N VAL A 250 -5.07 4.14 -15.70
CA VAL A 250 -5.70 4.25 -17.03
C VAL A 250 -4.64 4.33 -18.12
N LEU A 251 -3.58 5.11 -17.92
CA LEU A 251 -2.48 5.22 -18.88
C LEU A 251 -1.82 3.85 -19.13
N VAL A 252 -1.53 3.11 -18.07
CA VAL A 252 -0.91 1.77 -18.21
C VAL A 252 -1.84 0.80 -18.92
N SER A 253 -3.14 0.81 -18.63
CA SER A 253 -4.10 -0.10 -19.30
C SER A 253 -4.10 0.09 -20.81
N SER A 254 -3.82 1.31 -21.29
CA SER A 254 -3.70 1.62 -22.72
C SER A 254 -2.35 1.18 -23.32
N ILE A 255 -1.30 1.04 -22.49
CA ILE A 255 0.07 0.74 -22.93
C ILE A 255 0.40 -0.76 -22.80
N GLN A 256 -0.31 -1.52 -21.96
CA GLN A 256 -0.03 -2.95 -21.70
C GLN A 256 -0.03 -3.84 -22.95
N GLN A 257 -0.65 -3.42 -24.04
CA GLN A 257 -0.64 -4.14 -25.33
C GLN A 257 0.62 -3.87 -26.17
N TYR A 258 1.54 -2.99 -25.72
CA TYR A 258 2.65 -2.49 -26.51
C TYR A 258 4.02 -2.98 -26.05
N ARG A 259 5.00 -2.84 -26.97
CA ARG A 259 6.42 -3.06 -26.80
C ARG A 259 6.98 -2.24 -25.62
N HIS A 260 7.97 -2.83 -24.90
CA HIS A 260 8.79 -2.12 -23.91
C HIS A 260 8.20 -1.94 -22.50
N LEU A 261 7.52 -2.95 -21.95
CA LEU A 261 7.03 -2.92 -20.56
C LEU A 261 8.15 -2.61 -19.55
N GLY A 262 9.34 -3.17 -19.73
CA GLY A 262 10.47 -2.93 -18.85
C GLY A 262 10.97 -1.49 -18.88
N PHE A 263 10.99 -0.85 -20.05
CA PHE A 263 11.35 0.56 -20.16
C PHE A 263 10.29 1.45 -19.52
N THR A 264 9.00 1.19 -19.78
CA THR A 264 7.88 1.95 -19.19
C THR A 264 7.90 1.89 -17.66
N MET A 265 8.20 0.71 -17.11
CA MET A 265 8.34 0.49 -15.67
C MET A 265 9.46 1.36 -15.08
N LEU A 266 10.67 1.29 -15.65
CA LEU A 266 11.81 2.05 -15.15
C LEU A 266 11.64 3.57 -15.38
N ALA A 267 10.99 3.99 -16.47
CA ALA A 267 10.64 5.37 -16.71
C ALA A 267 9.62 5.89 -15.68
N GLY A 268 8.61 5.06 -15.33
CA GLY A 268 7.68 5.38 -14.25
C GLY A 268 8.40 5.63 -12.92
N LEU A 269 9.34 4.75 -12.57
CA LEU A 269 10.12 4.90 -11.34
C LEU A 269 11.01 6.15 -11.38
N LEU A 270 11.65 6.44 -12.52
CA LEU A 270 12.51 7.62 -12.71
C LEU A 270 11.71 8.92 -12.59
N PHE A 271 10.62 9.04 -13.35
CA PHE A 271 9.78 10.25 -13.32
C PHE A 271 9.05 10.40 -11.98
N GLY A 272 8.68 9.30 -11.33
CA GLY A 272 8.14 9.31 -9.98
C GLY A 272 9.14 9.88 -8.97
N ALA A 273 10.41 9.47 -9.04
CA ALA A 273 11.47 10.01 -8.20
C ALA A 273 11.74 11.50 -8.48
N VAL A 274 11.76 11.90 -9.76
CA VAL A 274 11.89 13.33 -10.14
C VAL A 274 10.72 14.15 -9.60
N ALA A 275 9.49 13.65 -9.73
CA ALA A 275 8.31 14.31 -9.17
C ALA A 275 8.40 14.44 -7.64
N LEU A 276 8.94 13.40 -6.96
CA LEU A 276 9.13 13.45 -5.52
C LEU A 276 10.20 14.49 -5.10
N VAL A 277 11.27 14.66 -5.88
CA VAL A 277 12.22 15.79 -5.70
C VAL A 277 11.49 17.11 -5.84
N GLY A 278 10.65 17.27 -6.88
CA GLY A 278 9.85 18.47 -7.07
C GLY A 278 8.89 18.76 -5.91
N PHE A 279 8.26 17.70 -5.35
CA PHE A 279 7.44 17.81 -4.15
C PHE A 279 8.25 18.29 -2.94
N GLY A 280 9.42 17.70 -2.70
CA GLY A 280 10.31 18.12 -1.61
C GLY A 280 10.78 19.58 -1.77
N ILE A 281 11.07 20.01 -3.00
CA ILE A 281 11.41 21.42 -3.30
C ILE A 281 10.21 22.33 -3.00
N ALA A 282 8.99 21.94 -3.36
CA ALA A 282 7.79 22.70 -3.05
C ALA A 282 7.60 22.85 -1.53
N VAL A 283 7.80 21.77 -0.75
CA VAL A 283 7.77 21.80 0.72
C VAL A 283 8.88 22.73 1.26
N PHE A 284 10.08 22.72 0.67
CA PHE A 284 11.18 23.58 1.08
C PHE A 284 10.85 25.08 0.96
N TYR A 285 10.12 25.47 -0.09
CA TYR A 285 9.65 26.85 -0.25
C TYR A 285 8.51 27.22 0.72
N GLY A 286 7.92 26.25 1.40
CA GLY A 286 7.01 26.45 2.52
C GLY A 286 5.78 27.29 2.18
N THR A 287 5.58 28.38 2.91
CA THR A 287 4.39 29.26 2.79
C THR A 287 4.46 30.25 1.62
N THR A 288 5.37 30.08 0.66
CA THR A 288 5.41 30.95 -0.52
C THR A 288 4.19 30.75 -1.42
N ARG A 289 3.81 31.81 -2.17
CA ARG A 289 2.54 31.94 -2.90
C ARG A 289 2.14 30.73 -3.77
N PHE A 290 3.10 29.97 -4.30
CA PHE A 290 2.84 28.86 -5.22
C PHE A 290 3.32 27.50 -4.69
N ALA A 291 3.82 27.44 -3.46
CA ALA A 291 4.40 26.22 -2.92
C ALA A 291 3.35 25.11 -2.75
N PHE A 292 2.18 25.43 -2.23
CA PHE A 292 1.08 24.48 -2.06
C PHE A 292 0.58 23.94 -3.40
N GLU A 293 0.32 24.82 -4.37
CA GLU A 293 -0.15 24.40 -5.70
C GLU A 293 0.92 23.54 -6.41
N ALA A 294 2.20 23.88 -6.27
CA ALA A 294 3.29 23.07 -6.79
C ALA A 294 3.33 21.70 -6.09
N ALA A 295 3.19 21.66 -4.76
CA ALA A 295 3.12 20.42 -4.01
C ALA A 295 1.95 19.52 -4.46
N VAL A 296 0.76 20.08 -4.70
CA VAL A 296 -0.40 19.35 -5.24
C VAL A 296 -0.09 18.77 -6.63
N VAL A 297 0.53 19.54 -7.52
CA VAL A 297 0.90 19.07 -8.86
C VAL A 297 1.94 17.95 -8.78
N PHE A 298 2.97 18.10 -7.97
CA PHE A 298 3.99 17.06 -7.82
C PHE A 298 3.45 15.81 -7.09
N ALA A 299 2.59 15.96 -6.09
CA ALA A 299 1.90 14.83 -5.44
C ALA A 299 1.05 14.05 -6.47
N PHE A 300 0.32 14.73 -7.33
CA PHE A 300 -0.40 14.11 -8.45
C PHE A 300 0.55 13.35 -9.38
N LEU A 301 1.68 13.94 -9.78
CA LEU A 301 2.66 13.29 -10.65
C LEU A 301 3.32 12.06 -9.99
N VAL A 302 3.62 12.13 -8.68
CA VAL A 302 4.09 10.95 -7.91
C VAL A 302 3.05 9.83 -7.96
N GLY A 303 1.77 10.16 -7.82
CA GLY A 303 0.67 9.22 -7.97
C GLY A 303 0.63 8.58 -9.37
N VAL A 304 0.71 9.38 -10.44
CA VAL A 304 0.70 8.91 -11.83
C VAL A 304 1.87 7.93 -12.08
N PHE A 305 3.09 8.39 -11.87
CA PHE A 305 4.28 7.62 -12.22
C PHE A 305 4.51 6.45 -11.27
N GLY A 306 4.15 6.60 -9.99
CA GLY A 306 4.16 5.50 -9.02
C GLY A 306 3.22 4.37 -9.41
N SER A 307 2.01 4.67 -9.90
CA SER A 307 1.07 3.67 -10.40
C SER A 307 1.55 3.02 -11.70
N VAL A 308 2.12 3.80 -12.62
CA VAL A 308 2.75 3.26 -13.83
C VAL A 308 3.80 2.23 -13.45
N TYR A 309 4.70 2.55 -12.50
CA TYR A 309 5.70 1.61 -12.02
C TYR A 309 5.09 0.36 -11.39
N LEU A 310 4.19 0.53 -10.41
CA LEU A 310 3.66 -0.59 -9.63
C LEU A 310 2.85 -1.57 -10.49
N ILE A 311 2.01 -1.06 -11.39
CA ILE A 311 1.16 -1.91 -12.23
C ILE A 311 2.01 -2.65 -13.26
N THR A 312 2.96 -1.97 -13.93
CA THR A 312 3.83 -2.63 -14.91
C THR A 312 4.74 -3.65 -14.24
N SER A 313 5.31 -3.35 -13.07
CA SER A 313 6.12 -4.28 -12.27
C SER A 313 5.30 -5.51 -11.88
N MET A 314 4.08 -5.32 -11.35
CA MET A 314 3.19 -6.41 -10.97
C MET A 314 2.80 -7.27 -12.17
N THR A 315 2.54 -6.67 -13.32
CA THR A 315 2.23 -7.37 -14.57
C THR A 315 3.39 -8.27 -15.00
N VAL A 316 4.62 -7.72 -15.02
CA VAL A 316 5.82 -8.50 -15.37
C VAL A 316 6.01 -9.67 -14.41
N LEU A 317 5.87 -9.43 -13.10
CA LEU A 317 5.98 -10.49 -12.10
C LEU A 317 4.93 -11.58 -12.30
N GLN A 318 3.66 -11.23 -12.53
CA GLN A 318 2.57 -12.19 -12.71
C GLN A 318 2.69 -13.04 -13.96
N ILE A 319 3.19 -12.49 -15.06
CA ILE A 319 3.34 -13.21 -16.33
C ILE A 319 4.53 -14.18 -16.26
N GLN A 320 5.63 -13.79 -15.61
CA GLN A 320 6.85 -14.61 -15.57
C GLN A 320 6.85 -15.70 -14.48
N VAL A 321 5.92 -15.63 -13.52
CA VAL A 321 5.83 -16.65 -12.46
C VAL A 321 4.97 -17.81 -12.91
N PRO A 322 5.47 -19.07 -12.82
CA PRO A 322 4.67 -20.27 -13.05
C PRO A 322 3.44 -20.32 -12.14
N ASP A 323 2.32 -20.83 -12.64
CA ASP A 323 1.05 -20.88 -11.90
C ASP A 323 1.16 -21.51 -10.53
N VAL A 324 1.97 -22.58 -10.40
CA VAL A 324 2.21 -23.33 -9.14
C VAL A 324 2.89 -22.46 -8.07
N LEU A 325 3.74 -21.49 -8.48
CA LEU A 325 4.52 -20.63 -7.59
C LEU A 325 3.92 -19.22 -7.45
N ARG A 326 2.91 -18.87 -8.26
CA ARG A 326 2.34 -17.52 -8.32
C ARG A 326 1.89 -17.01 -6.95
N GLY A 327 1.14 -17.80 -6.20
CA GLY A 327 0.70 -17.40 -4.86
C GLY A 327 1.84 -17.16 -3.88
N ARG A 328 2.93 -17.94 -3.98
CA ARG A 328 4.10 -17.83 -3.10
C ARG A 328 4.92 -16.57 -3.38
N VAL A 329 5.21 -16.31 -4.64
CA VAL A 329 5.98 -15.13 -5.08
C VAL A 329 5.18 -13.85 -4.85
N MET A 330 3.88 -13.86 -5.18
CA MET A 330 2.99 -12.71 -4.91
C MET A 330 2.82 -12.45 -3.40
N GLY A 331 2.81 -13.48 -2.57
CA GLY A 331 2.82 -13.32 -1.11
C GLY A 331 4.07 -12.57 -0.61
N ILE A 332 5.25 -12.86 -1.17
CA ILE A 332 6.48 -12.13 -0.85
C ILE A 332 6.41 -10.68 -1.36
N HIS A 333 5.86 -10.46 -2.55
CA HIS A 333 5.68 -9.13 -3.10
C HIS A 333 4.75 -8.24 -2.24
N ILE A 334 3.73 -8.82 -1.60
CA ILE A 334 2.81 -8.10 -0.69
C ILE A 334 3.57 -7.46 0.49
N ILE A 335 4.66 -8.06 0.95
CA ILE A 335 5.52 -7.49 2.01
C ILE A 335 5.98 -6.07 1.64
N SER A 336 6.16 -5.78 0.35
CA SER A 336 6.57 -4.46 -0.15
C SER A 336 5.66 -3.34 0.36
N PHE A 337 4.35 -3.58 0.49
CA PHE A 337 3.40 -2.57 0.94
C PHE A 337 3.54 -2.23 2.44
N TYR A 338 4.01 -3.17 3.25
CA TYR A 338 4.28 -2.94 4.67
C TYR A 338 5.62 -2.21 4.91
N LEU A 339 6.48 -2.10 3.89
CA LEU A 339 7.71 -1.31 3.96
C LEU A 339 7.43 0.19 3.88
N MET A 340 6.30 0.61 3.31
CA MET A 340 5.95 2.03 3.19
C MET A 340 5.85 2.72 4.56
N PRO A 341 5.09 2.22 5.56
CA PRO A 341 5.05 2.85 6.86
C PRO A 341 6.37 2.75 7.64
N LEU A 342 7.17 1.68 7.42
CA LEU A 342 8.52 1.59 7.98
C LEU A 342 9.47 2.64 7.37
N GLY A 343 9.34 2.90 6.07
CA GLY A 343 10.04 4.01 5.42
C GLY A 343 9.63 5.37 5.99
N GLY A 344 8.37 5.50 6.41
CA GLY A 344 7.88 6.67 7.15
C GLY A 344 8.62 6.92 8.45
N LEU A 345 9.01 5.87 9.20
CA LEU A 345 9.86 6.03 10.39
C LEU A 345 11.24 6.60 10.02
N PHE A 346 11.86 6.07 8.97
CA PHE A 346 13.15 6.57 8.50
C PHE A 346 13.06 8.05 8.07
N MET A 347 12.03 8.41 7.31
CA MET A 347 11.78 9.80 6.92
C MET A 347 11.45 10.68 8.11
N GLY A 348 10.64 10.20 9.07
CA GLY A 348 10.29 10.92 10.29
C GLY A 348 11.51 11.26 11.15
N VAL A 349 12.48 10.36 11.26
CA VAL A 349 13.76 10.63 11.93
C VAL A 349 14.54 11.74 11.21
N ILE A 350 14.64 11.68 9.89
CA ILE A 350 15.34 12.74 9.12
C ILE A 350 14.60 14.08 9.27
N ALA A 351 13.28 14.09 9.14
CA ALA A 351 12.46 15.28 9.28
C ALA A 351 12.58 15.92 10.66
N SER A 352 12.60 15.12 11.72
CA SER A 352 12.73 15.62 13.10
C SER A 352 14.13 16.19 13.44
N VAL A 353 15.18 15.74 12.74
CA VAL A 353 16.57 16.18 12.99
C VAL A 353 16.97 17.34 12.10
N TYR A 354 16.49 17.36 10.87
CA TYR A 354 16.89 18.34 9.86
C TYR A 354 15.70 19.19 9.38
N ASP A 355 14.89 18.63 8.48
CA ASP A 355 13.78 19.35 7.84
C ASP A 355 12.89 18.34 7.07
N ASP A 356 11.60 18.63 6.98
CA ASP A 356 10.62 17.79 6.27
C ASP A 356 10.94 17.64 4.79
N SER A 357 11.39 18.72 4.15
CA SER A 357 11.75 18.75 2.73
C SER A 357 12.96 17.87 2.44
N LEU A 358 13.99 17.93 3.31
CA LEU A 358 15.20 17.13 3.18
C LEU A 358 14.91 15.63 3.33
N ALA A 359 13.98 15.24 4.21
CA ALA A 359 13.57 13.85 4.36
C ALA A 359 13.04 13.27 3.03
N VAL A 360 12.17 14.02 2.34
CA VAL A 360 11.61 13.61 1.05
C VAL A 360 12.68 13.61 -0.04
N ILE A 361 13.47 14.68 -0.14
CA ILE A 361 14.51 14.84 -1.16
C ILE A 361 15.56 13.73 -1.03
N ALA A 362 15.99 13.41 0.18
CA ALA A 362 16.95 12.33 0.43
C ALA A 362 16.39 10.96 -0.05
N GLY A 363 15.14 10.64 0.31
CA GLY A 363 14.48 9.44 -0.18
C GLY A 363 14.36 9.40 -1.71
N ALA A 364 13.98 10.51 -2.31
CA ALA A 364 13.87 10.65 -3.76
C ALA A 364 15.21 10.43 -4.48
N PHE A 365 16.31 10.96 -3.96
CA PHE A 365 17.65 10.74 -4.53
C PHE A 365 18.11 9.30 -4.41
N VAL A 366 17.78 8.59 -3.33
CA VAL A 366 18.04 7.14 -3.22
C VAL A 366 17.30 6.38 -4.33
N VAL A 367 16.01 6.65 -4.51
CA VAL A 367 15.20 6.04 -5.57
C VAL A 367 15.78 6.37 -6.95
N LEU A 368 16.11 7.65 -7.19
CA LEU A 368 16.68 8.12 -8.46
C LEU A 368 18.00 7.40 -8.78
N GLY A 369 18.92 7.36 -7.82
CA GLY A 369 20.23 6.75 -7.99
C GLY A 369 20.13 5.25 -8.30
N ILE A 370 19.32 4.52 -7.52
CA ILE A 370 19.11 3.08 -7.74
C ILE A 370 18.41 2.83 -9.09
N THR A 371 17.45 3.69 -9.47
CA THR A 371 16.76 3.58 -10.77
C THR A 371 17.72 3.80 -11.93
N VAL A 372 18.56 4.82 -11.87
CA VAL A 372 19.58 5.11 -12.91
C VAL A 372 20.57 3.93 -13.02
N ILE A 373 21.05 3.42 -11.89
CA ILE A 373 21.92 2.23 -11.88
C ILE A 373 21.21 1.04 -12.53
N ALA A 374 19.93 0.78 -12.19
CA ALA A 374 19.15 -0.29 -12.79
C ALA A 374 18.95 -0.07 -14.31
N MET A 375 18.68 1.16 -14.73
CA MET A 375 18.55 1.51 -16.16
C MET A 375 19.84 1.27 -16.95
N ILE A 376 21.00 1.52 -16.35
CA ILE A 376 22.30 1.33 -17.04
C ILE A 376 22.71 -0.15 -17.01
N SER A 377 22.64 -0.81 -15.86
CA SER A 377 23.19 -2.15 -15.62
C SER A 377 22.27 -3.29 -16.08
N GLN A 378 20.94 -3.09 -16.08
CA GLN A 378 19.96 -4.16 -16.31
C GLN A 378 19.34 -4.08 -17.71
N ARG A 379 20.14 -4.40 -18.74
CA ARG A 379 19.69 -4.39 -20.15
C ARG A 379 18.53 -5.35 -20.41
N ASP A 380 18.51 -6.48 -19.72
CA ASP A 380 17.49 -7.52 -19.88
C ASP A 380 16.12 -7.01 -19.41
N ILE A 381 16.09 -6.27 -18.27
CA ILE A 381 14.86 -5.68 -17.74
C ILE A 381 14.30 -4.62 -18.69
N ARG A 382 15.15 -3.76 -19.25
CA ARG A 382 14.71 -2.72 -20.21
C ARG A 382 14.08 -3.31 -21.47
N ARG A 383 14.50 -4.53 -21.86
CA ARG A 383 14.06 -5.23 -23.06
C ARG A 383 12.87 -6.14 -22.85
N ILE A 384 12.30 -6.19 -21.63
CA ILE A 384 11.09 -6.96 -21.36
C ILE A 384 9.98 -6.43 -22.26
N ASP A 385 9.48 -7.28 -23.16
CA ASP A 385 8.41 -6.98 -24.11
C ASP A 385 7.17 -7.78 -23.73
N GLY A 386 6.02 -7.13 -23.64
CA GLY A 386 4.75 -7.77 -23.29
C GLY A 386 4.28 -8.81 -24.31
N ARG A 387 4.71 -8.70 -25.58
CA ARG A 387 4.36 -9.66 -26.63
C ARG A 387 5.12 -10.98 -26.49
N ASN A 388 6.40 -10.92 -26.19
CA ASN A 388 7.24 -12.12 -26.02
C ASN A 388 6.89 -12.89 -24.74
N LEU A 389 6.32 -12.21 -23.75
CA LEU A 389 5.91 -12.84 -22.48
C LEU A 389 4.68 -13.74 -22.63
N SER A 390 3.80 -13.48 -23.62
CA SER A 390 2.64 -14.34 -23.91
C SER A 390 3.00 -15.59 -24.71
N GLU A 391 4.14 -15.57 -25.43
CA GLU A 391 4.63 -16.69 -26.26
C GLU A 391 5.65 -17.57 -25.53
N SER A 392 6.36 -17.03 -24.53
CA SER A 392 7.39 -17.73 -23.75
C SER A 392 6.90 -18.16 -22.36
N GLY A 393 5.67 -18.60 -22.24
CA GLY A 393 5.23 -19.36 -21.06
C GLY A 393 6.23 -20.53 -20.86
N PRO A 394 6.74 -20.76 -19.63
CA PRO A 394 7.75 -21.78 -19.39
C PRO A 394 7.26 -23.13 -19.95
N ASN A 395 8.07 -23.72 -20.82
CA ASN A 395 7.82 -25.06 -21.37
C ASN A 395 7.54 -26.00 -20.19
N SER A 396 6.35 -26.60 -20.17
CA SER A 396 5.91 -27.51 -19.13
C SER A 396 6.89 -28.68 -18.92
N ASP A 397 7.77 -28.92 -19.87
CA ASP A 397 8.70 -30.04 -19.88
C ASP A 397 9.99 -29.75 -19.06
N GLU A 398 10.50 -28.50 -19.03
CA GLU A 398 11.65 -28.14 -18.19
C GLU A 398 11.33 -28.09 -16.68
N LEU A 399 10.08 -27.81 -16.33
CA LEU A 399 9.64 -27.76 -14.93
C LEU A 399 9.45 -29.16 -14.30
N THR A 400 9.18 -30.18 -15.13
CA THR A 400 9.07 -31.57 -14.66
C THR A 400 10.43 -32.20 -14.36
N GLU A 401 11.48 -31.78 -15.02
CA GLU A 401 12.85 -32.27 -14.76
C GLU A 401 13.49 -31.62 -13.52
N SER A 402 13.26 -30.31 -13.30
CA SER A 402 13.84 -29.63 -12.12
C SER A 402 13.11 -29.97 -10.80
N ALA A 403 11.90 -30.50 -10.85
CA ALA A 403 11.16 -30.97 -9.67
C ALA A 403 11.52 -32.41 -9.27
N LYS A 404 12.26 -33.13 -10.13
CA LYS A 404 12.73 -34.50 -9.86
C LYS A 404 14.21 -34.59 -9.43
N ALA A 405 14.93 -33.47 -9.48
CA ALA A 405 16.29 -33.31 -8.97
C ALA A 405 16.32 -32.54 -7.64
#